data_3f8c5f9c0bdfd2f189a5d0147fc7a94d
#
_entry.id   3f8c5f9c0bdfd2f189a5d0147fc7a94d
#
_cell.length_a   1.000
_cell.length_b   1.000
_cell.length_c   1.000
_cell.angle_alpha   90.00
_cell.angle_beta   90.00
_cell.angle_gamma   90.00
#
_symmetry.space_group_name_H-M   'P 1'
#
loop_
_entity.id
_entity.type
_entity.pdbx_description
1 polymer ?
#
loop_
_entity_poly.entity_id
_entity_poly.type
_entity_poly.pdbx_seq_one_letter_code
_entity_poly.pdbx_strand_id
1 'polypeptide(L)'
;MSSKKEKPVHSLIAGTTAGAIEAFVTYPTEFVKTRSQFGGQRESPLAIVRTTLREKGVTGLYSGCSALVIGNSIKAGVRFVSYDHFKGMLADAEGKVSAPRSLVAGLGAGMMEAVIAVTPSETIKTKLIDDAKRPNPQYRGLVHGTMSIVRQEGLLGIYRGLFPVMMRQGANSAVRFTTYTTLKQFVLGTARPGQQLPSGITFGIGAIAGLVTVYVTQPLDVIKTRMQSLTARQQYRNSFHCGYRILTEEGLLRFWTGTTPRLARLVMSGGIVFTIYENMIKVIGGQDPQ
;
A
#
# COMPACT_ATOMS: atom_id res chain seq x y z
N MET A 1 33.24 4.99 17.97
CA MET A 1 32.90 4.29 16.71
C MET A 1 32.27 5.32 15.78
N SER A 2 33.02 5.73 14.76
CA SER A 2 32.56 6.75 13.79
C SER A 2 31.50 6.13 12.88
N SER A 3 30.25 6.54 13.03
CA SER A 3 29.19 6.25 12.06
C SER A 3 29.58 6.87 10.72
N LYS A 4 30.11 6.04 9.79
CA LYS A 4 30.27 6.45 8.40
C LYS A 4 28.90 6.88 7.90
N LYS A 5 28.68 8.18 7.64
CA LYS A 5 27.49 8.71 6.96
C LYS A 5 27.36 7.98 5.62
N GLU A 6 26.43 7.05 5.54
CA GLU A 6 26.06 6.41 4.27
C GLU A 6 25.77 7.51 3.25
N LYS A 7 26.38 7.40 2.08
CA LYS A 7 26.09 8.37 1.01
C LYS A 7 24.59 8.27 0.68
N PRO A 8 23.83 9.37 0.71
CA PRO A 8 22.36 9.33 0.55
C PRO A 8 21.92 8.62 -0.74
N VAL A 9 22.77 8.61 -1.76
CA VAL A 9 22.54 7.91 -3.03
C VAL A 9 22.55 6.38 -2.85
N HIS A 10 23.45 5.83 -2.02
CA HIS A 10 23.53 4.37 -1.79
C HIS A 10 22.29 3.86 -1.06
N SER A 11 21.83 4.57 -0.03
CA SER A 11 20.59 4.23 0.69
C SER A 11 19.36 4.35 -0.21
N LEU A 12 19.33 5.33 -1.12
CA LEU A 12 18.25 5.49 -2.09
C LEU A 12 18.21 4.32 -3.08
N ILE A 13 19.34 3.93 -3.66
CA ILE A 13 19.44 2.80 -4.59
C ILE A 13 19.07 1.50 -3.87
N ALA A 14 19.64 1.25 -2.69
CA ALA A 14 19.34 0.06 -1.91
C ALA A 14 17.86 -0.03 -1.53
N GLY A 15 17.26 1.06 -1.08
CA GLY A 15 15.85 1.13 -0.73
C GLY A 15 14.92 0.94 -1.93
N THR A 16 15.24 1.54 -3.07
CA THR A 16 14.44 1.39 -4.30
C THR A 16 14.51 -0.03 -4.82
N THR A 17 15.70 -0.64 -4.84
CA THR A 17 15.90 -2.03 -5.28
C THR A 17 15.19 -3.01 -4.34
N ALA A 18 15.35 -2.83 -3.03
CA ALA A 18 14.67 -3.66 -2.04
C ALA A 18 13.14 -3.57 -2.18
N GLY A 19 12.60 -2.36 -2.38
CA GLY A 19 11.18 -2.15 -2.58
C GLY A 19 10.64 -2.76 -3.88
N ALA A 20 11.42 -2.74 -4.97
CA ALA A 20 11.04 -3.35 -6.23
C ALA A 20 11.01 -4.89 -6.13
N ILE A 21 12.03 -5.49 -5.53
CA ILE A 21 12.11 -6.94 -5.31
C ILE A 21 11.00 -7.39 -4.34
N GLU A 22 10.78 -6.65 -3.24
CA GLU A 22 9.67 -6.92 -2.32
C GLU A 22 8.33 -6.92 -3.05
N ALA A 23 8.08 -5.88 -3.83
CA ALA A 23 6.84 -5.76 -4.59
C ALA A 23 6.64 -6.93 -5.54
N PHE A 24 7.70 -7.38 -6.23
CA PHE A 24 7.65 -8.51 -7.15
C PHE A 24 7.40 -9.83 -6.42
N VAL A 25 8.15 -10.12 -5.37
CA VAL A 25 8.04 -11.38 -4.60
C VAL A 25 6.70 -11.48 -3.88
N THR A 26 6.19 -10.38 -3.31
CA THR A 26 4.93 -10.37 -2.57
C THR A 26 3.70 -10.15 -3.47
N TYR A 27 3.89 -9.88 -4.77
CA TYR A 27 2.79 -9.57 -5.70
C TYR A 27 1.69 -10.62 -5.75
N PRO A 28 1.97 -11.94 -5.77
CA PRO A 28 0.93 -12.96 -5.76
C PRO A 28 -0.05 -12.81 -4.58
N THR A 29 0.42 -12.42 -3.41
CA THR A 29 -0.45 -12.18 -2.25
C THR A 29 -1.32 -10.94 -2.44
N GLU A 30 -0.79 -9.90 -3.07
CA GLU A 30 -1.54 -8.69 -3.41
C GLU A 30 -2.60 -8.95 -4.49
N PHE A 31 -2.27 -9.77 -5.50
CA PHE A 31 -3.21 -10.24 -6.51
C PHE A 31 -4.37 -10.98 -5.87
N VAL A 32 -4.09 -12.00 -5.03
CA VAL A 32 -5.09 -12.80 -4.34
C VAL A 32 -5.96 -11.93 -3.42
N LYS A 33 -5.35 -11.01 -2.67
CA LYS A 33 -6.06 -10.03 -1.84
C LYS A 33 -7.05 -9.23 -2.65
N THR A 34 -6.58 -8.59 -3.72
CA THR A 34 -7.41 -7.72 -4.56
C THR A 34 -8.56 -8.51 -5.20
N ARG A 35 -8.25 -9.69 -5.72
CA ARG A 35 -9.26 -10.56 -6.33
C ARG A 35 -10.33 -11.03 -5.33
N SER A 36 -9.94 -11.34 -4.09
CA SER A 36 -10.88 -11.75 -3.04
C SER A 36 -11.81 -10.62 -2.57
N GLN A 37 -11.43 -9.36 -2.77
CA GLN A 37 -12.21 -8.18 -2.38
C GLN A 37 -13.29 -7.79 -3.39
N PHE A 38 -13.23 -8.30 -4.63
CA PHE A 38 -14.29 -8.04 -5.61
C PHE A 38 -15.63 -8.65 -5.17
N GLY A 39 -16.73 -8.07 -5.67
CA GLY A 39 -18.08 -8.57 -5.45
C GLY A 39 -18.33 -9.93 -6.11
N GLY A 40 -19.38 -10.63 -5.69
CA GLY A 40 -19.79 -11.93 -6.21
C GLY A 40 -19.51 -13.08 -5.23
N GLN A 41 -19.37 -14.30 -5.74
CA GLN A 41 -19.14 -15.48 -4.91
C GLN A 41 -17.86 -15.38 -4.09
N ARG A 42 -17.93 -15.83 -2.85
CA ARG A 42 -16.79 -15.84 -1.93
C ARG A 42 -15.83 -16.97 -2.31
N GLU A 43 -14.76 -16.61 -2.98
CA GLU A 43 -13.68 -17.56 -3.27
C GLU A 43 -12.66 -17.55 -2.11
N SER A 44 -12.21 -18.73 -1.70
CA SER A 44 -11.11 -18.79 -0.73
C SER A 44 -9.78 -18.35 -1.40
N PRO A 45 -8.82 -17.79 -0.64
CA PRO A 45 -7.52 -17.40 -1.19
C PRO A 45 -6.81 -18.54 -1.95
N LEU A 46 -6.89 -19.76 -1.43
CA LEU A 46 -6.30 -20.94 -2.07
C LEU A 46 -7.02 -21.32 -3.37
N ALA A 47 -8.35 -21.20 -3.41
CA ALA A 47 -9.12 -21.44 -4.62
C ALA A 47 -8.72 -20.45 -5.72
N ILE A 48 -8.57 -19.16 -5.39
CA ILE A 48 -8.13 -18.12 -6.33
C ILE A 48 -6.76 -18.50 -6.93
N VAL A 49 -5.79 -18.90 -6.11
CA VAL A 49 -4.47 -19.32 -6.58
C VAL A 49 -4.58 -20.51 -7.50
N ARG A 50 -5.28 -21.57 -7.08
CA ARG A 50 -5.43 -22.82 -7.85
C ARG A 50 -6.11 -22.59 -9.20
N THR A 51 -7.20 -21.84 -9.21
CA THR A 51 -7.94 -21.51 -10.44
C THR A 51 -7.07 -20.68 -11.39
N THR A 52 -6.40 -19.64 -10.88
CA THR A 52 -5.53 -18.79 -11.70
C THR A 52 -4.36 -19.57 -12.30
N LEU A 53 -3.72 -20.44 -11.51
CA LEU A 53 -2.62 -21.29 -12.01
C LEU A 53 -3.10 -22.27 -13.07
N ARG A 54 -4.29 -22.83 -12.92
CA ARG A 54 -4.88 -23.78 -13.89
C ARG A 54 -5.26 -23.10 -15.21
N GLU A 55 -5.83 -21.90 -15.15
CA GLU A 55 -6.37 -21.21 -16.34
C GLU A 55 -5.31 -20.38 -17.08
N LYS A 56 -4.40 -19.73 -16.35
CA LYS A 56 -3.48 -18.70 -16.88
C LYS A 56 -2.02 -18.93 -16.52
N GLY A 57 -1.72 -20.00 -15.81
CA GLY A 57 -0.37 -20.27 -15.33
C GLY A 57 0.13 -19.26 -14.30
N VAL A 58 1.44 -19.29 -14.03
CA VAL A 58 2.09 -18.41 -13.05
C VAL A 58 1.97 -16.93 -13.45
N THR A 59 2.04 -16.63 -14.75
CA THR A 59 1.94 -15.26 -15.27
C THR A 59 0.60 -14.60 -14.94
N GLY A 60 -0.48 -15.38 -14.78
CA GLY A 60 -1.78 -14.90 -14.37
C GLY A 60 -1.77 -14.25 -12.98
N LEU A 61 -0.94 -14.75 -12.06
CA LEU A 61 -0.79 -14.19 -10.71
C LEU A 61 -0.08 -12.81 -10.70
N TYR A 62 0.59 -12.46 -11.80
CA TYR A 62 1.30 -11.19 -11.96
C TYR A 62 0.52 -10.16 -12.79
N SER A 63 -0.75 -10.42 -13.08
CA SER A 63 -1.61 -9.45 -13.78
C SER A 63 -1.70 -8.14 -13.00
N GLY A 64 -1.30 -7.02 -13.63
CA GLY A 64 -1.26 -5.69 -12.98
C GLY A 64 0.02 -5.39 -12.17
N CYS A 65 1.01 -6.30 -12.13
CA CYS A 65 2.26 -6.07 -11.39
C CYS A 65 3.01 -4.83 -11.89
N SER A 66 3.07 -4.61 -13.19
CA SER A 66 3.69 -3.43 -13.80
C SER A 66 3.07 -2.11 -13.31
N ALA A 67 1.75 -2.08 -13.15
CA ALA A 67 1.06 -0.90 -12.60
C ALA A 67 1.48 -0.63 -11.14
N LEU A 68 1.64 -1.67 -10.33
CA LEU A 68 2.10 -1.54 -8.95
C LEU A 68 3.54 -1.02 -8.88
N VAL A 69 4.45 -1.62 -9.64
CA VAL A 69 5.89 -1.25 -9.62
C VAL A 69 6.07 0.18 -10.08
N ILE A 70 5.51 0.57 -11.21
CA ILE A 70 5.59 1.94 -11.74
C ILE A 70 4.89 2.92 -10.78
N GLY A 71 3.71 2.56 -10.27
CA GLY A 71 2.99 3.37 -9.30
C GLY A 71 3.78 3.62 -8.03
N ASN A 72 4.48 2.62 -7.49
CA ASN A 72 5.32 2.79 -6.31
C ASN A 72 6.53 3.71 -6.56
N SER A 73 7.13 3.65 -7.75
CA SER A 73 8.23 4.54 -8.13
C SER A 73 7.77 6.00 -8.22
N ILE A 74 6.64 6.25 -8.89
CA ILE A 74 6.04 7.60 -9.00
C ILE A 74 5.63 8.11 -7.61
N LYS A 75 5.04 7.26 -6.80
CA LYS A 75 4.61 7.55 -5.44
C LYS A 75 5.75 8.08 -4.57
N ALA A 76 6.91 7.42 -4.60
CA ALA A 76 8.08 7.83 -3.83
C ALA A 76 8.57 9.23 -4.26
N GLY A 77 8.64 9.49 -5.57
CA GLY A 77 9.03 10.79 -6.12
C GLY A 77 8.05 11.90 -5.74
N VAL A 78 6.74 11.67 -5.97
CA VAL A 78 5.69 12.65 -5.64
C VAL A 78 5.69 12.98 -4.15
N ARG A 79 5.82 11.97 -3.29
CA ARG A 79 5.84 12.19 -1.84
C ARG A 79 7.01 13.06 -1.40
N PHE A 80 8.20 12.78 -1.93
CA PHE A 80 9.41 13.54 -1.60
C PHE A 80 9.29 15.00 -2.05
N VAL A 81 8.97 15.23 -3.31
CA VAL A 81 8.83 16.60 -3.89
C VAL A 81 7.71 17.36 -3.19
N SER A 82 6.55 16.74 -2.98
CA SER A 82 5.43 17.40 -2.32
C SER A 82 5.74 17.72 -0.86
N TYR A 83 6.42 16.82 -0.14
CA TYR A 83 6.79 17.09 1.25
C TYR A 83 7.77 18.25 1.38
N ASP A 84 8.79 18.30 0.53
CA ASP A 84 9.77 19.41 0.51
C ASP A 84 9.10 20.73 0.16
N HIS A 85 8.17 20.73 -0.81
CA HIS A 85 7.40 21.90 -1.18
C HIS A 85 6.54 22.43 -0.02
N PHE A 86 5.72 21.56 0.60
CA PHE A 86 4.90 21.95 1.75
C PHE A 86 5.74 22.35 2.96
N LYS A 87 6.86 21.67 3.19
CA LYS A 87 7.79 22.03 4.25
C LYS A 87 8.38 23.43 4.03
N GLY A 88 8.77 23.76 2.79
CA GLY A 88 9.24 25.10 2.44
C GLY A 88 8.19 26.19 2.64
N MET A 89 6.93 25.91 2.28
CA MET A 89 5.81 26.84 2.50
C MET A 89 5.47 27.09 3.98
N LEU A 90 5.72 26.10 4.84
CA LEU A 90 5.37 26.14 6.26
C LEU A 90 6.58 26.48 7.17
N ALA A 91 7.76 26.66 6.57
CA ALA A 91 8.97 27.06 7.29
C ALA A 91 8.86 28.52 7.81
N ASP A 92 9.41 28.74 9.00
CA ASP A 92 9.57 30.11 9.54
C ASP A 92 10.69 30.86 8.81
N ALA A 93 10.83 32.14 9.11
CA ALA A 93 11.91 33.00 8.58
C ALA A 93 13.33 32.44 8.82
N GLU A 94 13.48 31.57 9.83
CA GLU A 94 14.71 30.86 10.15
C GLU A 94 14.87 29.50 9.44
N GLY A 95 13.94 29.10 8.56
CA GLY A 95 13.95 27.81 7.87
C GLY A 95 13.57 26.60 8.74
N LYS A 96 13.13 26.85 9.99
CA LYS A 96 12.70 25.79 10.92
C LYS A 96 11.21 25.51 10.76
N VAL A 97 10.82 24.22 10.88
CA VAL A 97 9.43 23.80 10.84
C VAL A 97 9.06 23.15 12.17
N SER A 98 8.06 23.70 12.83
CA SER A 98 7.53 23.14 14.09
C SER A 98 6.87 21.78 13.86
N ALA A 99 6.76 20.95 14.92
CA ALA A 99 6.15 19.61 14.81
C ALA A 99 4.71 19.63 14.25
N PRO A 100 3.79 20.54 14.64
CA PRO A 100 2.46 20.65 14.02
C PRO A 100 2.52 21.01 12.54
N ARG A 101 3.38 21.93 12.14
CA ARG A 101 3.55 22.32 10.73
C ARG A 101 4.14 21.19 9.88
N SER A 102 5.09 20.41 10.43
CA SER A 102 5.61 19.22 9.79
C SER A 102 4.53 18.15 9.58
N LEU A 103 3.59 18.00 10.52
CA LEU A 103 2.43 17.13 10.38
C LEU A 103 1.52 17.58 9.23
N VAL A 104 1.22 18.88 9.14
CA VAL A 104 0.42 19.45 8.05
C VAL A 104 1.12 19.25 6.71
N ALA A 105 2.44 19.49 6.63
CA ALA A 105 3.23 19.22 5.43
C ALA A 105 3.15 17.74 5.01
N GLY A 106 3.25 16.82 5.97
CA GLY A 106 3.11 15.38 5.73
C GLY A 106 1.72 14.96 5.25
N LEU A 107 0.66 15.57 5.80
CA LEU A 107 -0.72 15.35 5.35
C LEU A 107 -0.92 15.88 3.92
N GLY A 108 -0.46 17.10 3.63
CA GLY A 108 -0.52 17.68 2.28
C GLY A 108 0.22 16.83 1.25
N ALA A 109 1.43 16.39 1.58
CA ALA A 109 2.21 15.49 0.72
C ALA A 109 1.50 14.15 0.50
N GLY A 110 0.88 13.58 1.54
CA GLY A 110 0.09 12.35 1.42
C GLY A 110 -1.16 12.51 0.56
N MET A 111 -1.79 13.68 0.59
CA MET A 111 -2.93 13.99 -0.29
C MET A 111 -2.49 14.13 -1.75
N MET A 112 -1.40 14.86 -2.03
CA MET A 112 -0.85 14.97 -3.38
C MET A 112 -0.40 13.61 -3.92
N GLU A 113 0.25 12.80 -3.09
CA GLU A 113 0.61 11.43 -3.42
C GLU A 113 -0.62 10.58 -3.76
N ALA A 114 -1.71 10.71 -3.00
CA ALA A 114 -2.96 9.99 -3.25
C ALA A 114 -3.58 10.37 -4.60
N VAL A 115 -3.57 11.65 -4.95
CA VAL A 115 -4.13 12.17 -6.20
C VAL A 115 -3.26 11.82 -7.40
N ILE A 116 -1.95 12.11 -7.34
CA ILE A 116 -1.08 12.05 -8.52
C ILE A 116 -0.61 10.61 -8.81
N ALA A 117 -0.31 9.85 -7.77
CA ALA A 117 0.34 8.53 -7.93
C ALA A 117 -0.54 7.35 -7.50
N VAL A 118 -1.06 7.38 -6.26
CA VAL A 118 -1.69 6.20 -5.66
C VAL A 118 -3.00 5.85 -6.36
N THR A 119 -3.92 6.81 -6.49
CA THR A 119 -5.23 6.53 -7.06
C THR A 119 -5.15 6.07 -8.51
N PRO A 120 -4.42 6.75 -9.43
CA PRO A 120 -4.31 6.28 -10.81
C PRO A 120 -3.71 4.87 -10.91
N SER A 121 -2.57 4.64 -10.26
CA SER A 121 -1.86 3.35 -10.34
C SER A 121 -2.66 2.20 -9.73
N GLU A 122 -3.29 2.42 -8.58
CA GLU A 122 -4.12 1.41 -7.92
C GLU A 122 -5.40 1.12 -8.70
N THR A 123 -6.03 2.13 -9.30
CA THR A 123 -7.21 1.93 -10.14
C THR A 123 -6.87 1.11 -11.38
N ILE A 124 -5.78 1.45 -12.07
CA ILE A 124 -5.32 0.71 -13.24
C ILE A 124 -4.98 -0.73 -12.83
N LYS A 125 -4.19 -0.93 -11.77
CA LYS A 125 -3.84 -2.25 -11.23
C LYS A 125 -5.11 -3.07 -10.95
N THR A 126 -6.06 -2.50 -10.22
CA THR A 126 -7.28 -3.19 -9.82
C THR A 126 -8.12 -3.60 -11.03
N LYS A 127 -8.25 -2.72 -12.03
CA LYS A 127 -8.96 -3.03 -13.28
C LYS A 127 -8.27 -4.08 -14.12
N LEU A 128 -6.93 -4.09 -14.16
CA LEU A 128 -6.16 -5.16 -14.84
C LEU A 128 -6.36 -6.52 -14.15
N ILE A 129 -6.41 -6.55 -12.82
CA ILE A 129 -6.68 -7.79 -12.06
C ILE A 129 -8.12 -8.26 -12.29
N ASP A 130 -9.08 -7.34 -12.32
CA ASP A 130 -10.50 -7.64 -12.55
C ASP A 130 -10.75 -8.13 -13.97
N ASP A 131 -10.11 -7.52 -14.97
CA ASP A 131 -10.17 -7.96 -16.37
C ASP A 131 -9.54 -9.36 -16.55
N ALA A 132 -8.46 -9.63 -15.82
CA ALA A 132 -7.83 -10.95 -15.83
C ALA A 132 -8.75 -12.08 -15.33
N LYS A 133 -9.85 -11.76 -14.63
CA LYS A 133 -10.88 -12.72 -14.21
C LYS A 133 -11.77 -13.17 -15.39
N ARG A 134 -11.86 -12.38 -16.46
CA ARG A 134 -12.72 -12.66 -17.60
C ARG A 134 -12.17 -13.82 -18.45
N PRO A 135 -13.03 -14.62 -19.07
CA PRO A 135 -12.61 -15.67 -20.02
C PRO A 135 -11.79 -15.07 -21.18
N ASN A 136 -12.18 -13.90 -21.67
CA ASN A 136 -11.50 -13.15 -22.71
C ASN A 136 -11.05 -11.77 -22.16
N PRO A 137 -9.85 -11.66 -21.60
CA PRO A 137 -9.33 -10.40 -21.10
C PRO A 137 -9.18 -9.38 -22.24
N GLN A 138 -9.67 -8.16 -22.02
CA GLN A 138 -9.61 -7.08 -23.02
C GLN A 138 -8.31 -6.29 -22.94
N TYR A 139 -7.65 -6.25 -21.77
CA TYR A 139 -6.46 -5.43 -21.55
C TYR A 139 -5.18 -6.24 -21.80
N ARG A 140 -4.40 -5.79 -22.80
CA ARG A 140 -3.12 -6.40 -23.18
C ARG A 140 -1.95 -5.69 -22.46
N GLY A 141 -1.94 -5.72 -21.13
CA GLY A 141 -0.90 -5.08 -20.32
C GLY A 141 -1.21 -3.63 -19.90
N LEU A 142 -0.23 -2.98 -19.27
CA LEU A 142 -0.41 -1.68 -18.60
C LEU A 142 -0.80 -0.56 -19.57
N VAL A 143 -0.03 -0.37 -20.64
CA VAL A 143 -0.23 0.77 -21.56
C VAL A 143 -1.56 0.65 -22.28
N HIS A 144 -1.82 -0.52 -22.89
CA HIS A 144 -3.08 -0.77 -23.58
C HIS A 144 -4.29 -0.68 -22.63
N GLY A 145 -4.16 -1.25 -21.41
CA GLY A 145 -5.21 -1.19 -20.39
C GLY A 145 -5.50 0.25 -19.96
N THR A 146 -4.46 1.05 -19.68
CA THR A 146 -4.62 2.46 -19.31
C THR A 146 -5.30 3.25 -20.42
N MET A 147 -4.86 3.10 -21.67
CA MET A 147 -5.44 3.80 -22.81
C MET A 147 -6.90 3.40 -23.05
N SER A 148 -7.20 2.12 -22.91
CA SER A 148 -8.57 1.60 -23.02
C SER A 148 -9.50 2.13 -21.93
N ILE A 149 -9.03 2.18 -20.68
CA ILE A 149 -9.77 2.75 -19.54
C ILE A 149 -10.07 4.23 -19.79
N VAL A 150 -9.06 5.00 -20.21
CA VAL A 150 -9.23 6.45 -20.50
C VAL A 150 -10.20 6.68 -21.66
N ARG A 151 -10.15 5.85 -22.71
CA ARG A 151 -11.09 5.95 -23.84
C ARG A 151 -12.53 5.59 -23.47
N GLN A 152 -12.72 4.57 -22.61
CA GLN A 152 -14.06 4.08 -22.26
C GLN A 152 -14.71 4.88 -21.12
N GLU A 153 -13.96 5.30 -20.12
CA GLU A 153 -14.49 5.93 -18.91
C GLU A 153 -14.05 7.39 -18.74
N GLY A 154 -13.18 7.88 -19.61
CA GLY A 154 -12.55 9.20 -19.48
C GLY A 154 -11.46 9.22 -18.39
N LEU A 155 -10.83 10.38 -18.22
CA LEU A 155 -9.82 10.60 -17.17
C LEU A 155 -10.38 10.38 -15.76
N LEU A 156 -11.65 10.76 -15.53
CA LEU A 156 -12.32 10.56 -14.24
C LEU A 156 -12.47 9.07 -13.86
N GLY A 157 -12.47 8.17 -14.83
CA GLY A 157 -12.49 6.72 -14.59
C GLY A 157 -11.26 6.22 -13.83
N ILE A 158 -10.11 6.87 -13.97
CA ILE A 158 -8.87 6.54 -13.24
C ILE A 158 -8.94 7.02 -11.79
N TYR A 159 -9.70 8.08 -11.52
CA TYR A 159 -9.87 8.67 -10.18
C TYR A 159 -11.03 8.09 -9.39
N ARG A 160 -11.73 7.10 -9.94
CA ARG A 160 -12.82 6.44 -9.24
C ARG A 160 -12.26 5.69 -8.03
N GLY A 161 -12.77 6.03 -6.84
CA GLY A 161 -12.25 5.51 -5.58
C GLY A 161 -11.18 6.40 -4.93
N LEU A 162 -10.96 7.63 -5.40
CA LEU A 162 -10.06 8.59 -4.75
C LEU A 162 -10.44 8.81 -3.28
N PHE A 163 -11.72 9.06 -2.99
CA PHE A 163 -12.20 9.30 -1.63
C PHE A 163 -11.86 8.14 -0.68
N PRO A 164 -12.21 6.87 -0.95
CA PRO A 164 -11.83 5.78 -0.06
C PRO A 164 -10.32 5.53 -0.02
N VAL A 165 -9.55 5.87 -1.07
CA VAL A 165 -8.08 5.83 -1.03
C VAL A 165 -7.55 6.81 0.01
N MET A 166 -8.01 8.07 -0.03
CA MET A 166 -7.59 9.11 0.92
C MET A 166 -7.97 8.74 2.36
N MET A 167 -9.22 8.32 2.57
CA MET A 167 -9.70 7.86 3.87
C MET A 167 -8.87 6.68 4.42
N ARG A 168 -8.57 5.72 3.56
CA ARG A 168 -7.74 4.57 3.94
C ARG A 168 -6.31 5.00 4.30
N GLN A 169 -5.70 5.92 3.55
CA GLN A 169 -4.35 6.44 3.84
C GLN A 169 -4.32 7.15 5.20
N GLY A 170 -5.27 8.06 5.45
CA GLY A 170 -5.40 8.77 6.71
C GLY A 170 -5.64 7.83 7.89
N ALA A 171 -6.62 6.93 7.78
CA ALA A 171 -6.94 5.95 8.82
C ALA A 171 -5.75 5.02 9.10
N ASN A 172 -5.04 4.55 8.06
CA ASN A 172 -3.87 3.69 8.21
C ASN A 172 -2.76 4.38 9.00
N SER A 173 -2.47 5.64 8.69
CA SER A 173 -1.47 6.43 9.41
C SER A 173 -1.89 6.73 10.85
N ALA A 174 -3.13 7.17 11.06
CA ALA A 174 -3.67 7.50 12.38
C ALA A 174 -3.69 6.27 13.31
N VAL A 175 -4.29 5.17 12.86
CA VAL A 175 -4.39 3.94 13.66
C VAL A 175 -3.01 3.37 13.99
N ARG A 176 -2.12 3.31 12.99
CA ARG A 176 -0.77 2.79 13.19
C ARG A 176 0.03 3.63 14.19
N PHE A 177 0.00 4.95 14.03
CA PHE A 177 0.70 5.87 14.92
C PHE A 177 0.14 5.81 16.34
N THR A 178 -1.18 5.90 16.50
CA THR A 178 -1.84 5.86 17.81
C THR A 178 -1.57 4.52 18.51
N THR A 179 -1.76 3.40 17.82
CA THR A 179 -1.50 2.07 18.40
C THR A 179 -0.03 1.92 18.80
N TYR A 180 0.90 2.33 17.94
CA TYR A 180 2.33 2.26 18.25
C TYR A 180 2.70 3.12 19.46
N THR A 181 2.25 4.37 19.50
CA THR A 181 2.55 5.30 20.61
C THR A 181 1.93 4.85 21.93
N THR A 182 0.68 4.38 21.89
CA THR A 182 0.00 3.87 23.10
C THR A 182 0.70 2.63 23.64
N LEU A 183 1.02 1.65 22.80
CA LEU A 183 1.75 0.45 23.23
C LEU A 183 3.15 0.79 23.74
N LYS A 184 3.85 1.70 23.06
CA LYS A 184 5.17 2.17 23.50
C LYS A 184 5.09 2.85 24.87
N GLN A 185 4.11 3.72 25.10
CA GLN A 185 3.90 4.39 26.39
C GLN A 185 3.54 3.38 27.48
N PHE A 186 2.69 2.40 27.19
CA PHE A 186 2.33 1.35 28.13
C PHE A 186 3.56 0.54 28.57
N VAL A 187 4.43 0.15 27.64
CA VAL A 187 5.65 -0.59 27.95
C VAL A 187 6.68 0.29 28.67
N LEU A 188 6.82 1.57 28.29
CA LEU A 188 7.71 2.52 28.95
C LEU A 188 7.23 2.88 30.36
N GLY A 189 5.92 2.92 30.63
CA GLY A 189 5.37 3.15 31.96
C GLY A 189 5.76 2.08 32.97
N THR A 190 6.14 0.89 32.51
CA THR A 190 6.70 -0.21 33.32
C THR A 190 8.23 -0.23 33.36
N ALA A 191 8.92 0.62 32.56
CA ALA A 191 10.37 0.72 32.46
C ALA A 191 10.90 1.95 33.23
N ARG A 192 12.19 1.94 33.62
CA ARG A 192 12.83 3.07 34.26
C ARG A 192 12.90 4.29 33.33
N PRO A 193 12.71 5.53 33.85
CA PRO A 193 12.81 6.74 33.03
C PRO A 193 14.17 6.83 32.30
N GLY A 194 14.14 7.05 30.97
CA GLY A 194 15.35 7.17 30.16
C GLY A 194 15.86 5.86 29.55
N GLN A 195 15.25 4.71 29.82
CA GLN A 195 15.65 3.43 29.26
C GLN A 195 15.15 3.30 27.81
N GLN A 196 16.06 3.04 26.88
CA GLN A 196 15.68 2.70 25.50
C GLN A 196 15.10 1.29 25.46
N LEU A 197 13.99 1.11 24.74
CA LEU A 197 13.38 -0.21 24.59
C LEU A 197 14.31 -1.12 23.75
N PRO A 198 14.49 -2.38 24.15
CA PRO A 198 15.17 -3.37 23.33
C PRO A 198 14.56 -3.49 21.93
N SER A 199 15.40 -3.72 20.92
CA SER A 199 14.95 -3.81 19.52
C SER A 199 13.85 -4.85 19.31
N GLY A 200 13.87 -5.98 20.02
CA GLY A 200 12.84 -7.01 19.96
C GLY A 200 11.46 -6.52 20.44
N ILE A 201 11.41 -5.73 21.54
CA ILE A 201 10.17 -5.15 22.06
C ILE A 201 9.62 -4.10 21.08
N THR A 202 10.49 -3.25 20.55
CA THR A 202 10.11 -2.25 19.52
C THR A 202 9.55 -2.91 18.27
N PHE A 203 10.16 -4.03 17.83
CA PHE A 203 9.65 -4.83 16.72
C PHE A 203 8.27 -5.43 17.04
N GLY A 204 8.09 -6.01 18.23
CA GLY A 204 6.80 -6.55 18.69
C GLY A 204 5.69 -5.50 18.71
N ILE A 205 5.97 -4.31 19.25
CA ILE A 205 5.02 -3.17 19.24
C ILE A 205 4.66 -2.79 17.80
N GLY A 206 5.63 -2.71 16.91
CA GLY A 206 5.42 -2.41 15.50
C GLY A 206 4.57 -3.46 14.78
N ALA A 207 4.79 -4.74 15.07
CA ALA A 207 4.02 -5.85 14.54
C ALA A 207 2.55 -5.80 14.99
N ILE A 208 2.30 -5.60 16.30
CA ILE A 208 0.94 -5.46 16.85
C ILE A 208 0.24 -4.22 16.25
N ALA A 209 0.93 -3.08 16.17
CA ALA A 209 0.38 -1.89 15.54
C ALA A 209 0.03 -2.13 14.06
N GLY A 210 0.83 -2.90 13.35
CA GLY A 210 0.55 -3.35 11.99
C GLY A 210 -0.70 -4.23 11.90
N LEU A 211 -0.84 -5.22 12.76
CA LEU A 211 -2.01 -6.11 12.83
C LEU A 211 -3.30 -5.33 13.10
N VAL A 212 -3.31 -4.49 14.14
CA VAL A 212 -4.46 -3.63 14.48
C VAL A 212 -4.84 -2.74 13.30
N THR A 213 -3.84 -2.13 12.67
CA THR A 213 -4.05 -1.27 11.49
C THR A 213 -4.70 -2.04 10.35
N VAL A 214 -4.28 -3.28 10.07
CA VAL A 214 -4.89 -4.11 9.03
C VAL A 214 -6.37 -4.34 9.32
N TYR A 215 -6.72 -4.76 10.53
CA TYR A 215 -8.11 -5.06 10.87
C TYR A 215 -9.02 -3.82 10.84
N VAL A 216 -8.57 -2.70 11.39
CA VAL A 216 -9.34 -1.45 11.45
C VAL A 216 -9.54 -0.83 10.06
N THR A 217 -8.52 -0.91 9.20
CA THR A 217 -8.59 -0.27 7.85
C THR A 217 -9.10 -1.20 6.75
N GLN A 218 -9.34 -2.48 7.05
CA GLN A 218 -9.82 -3.44 6.06
C GLN A 218 -11.15 -3.05 5.39
N PRO A 219 -12.18 -2.56 6.12
CA PRO A 219 -13.42 -2.11 5.50
C PRO A 219 -13.21 -1.05 4.42
N LEU A 220 -12.35 -0.06 4.69
CA LEU A 220 -12.01 0.98 3.71
C LEU A 220 -11.28 0.41 2.49
N ASP A 221 -10.44 -0.62 2.71
CA ASP A 221 -9.71 -1.28 1.63
C ASP A 221 -10.65 -2.05 0.70
N VAL A 222 -11.67 -2.71 1.24
CA VAL A 222 -12.71 -3.40 0.45
C VAL A 222 -13.53 -2.41 -0.35
N ILE A 223 -14.03 -1.33 0.26
CA ILE A 223 -14.80 -0.29 -0.43
C ILE A 223 -13.96 0.31 -1.56
N LYS A 224 -12.69 0.66 -1.29
CA LYS A 224 -11.75 1.18 -2.28
C LYS A 224 -11.64 0.24 -3.48
N THR A 225 -11.32 -1.05 -3.24
CA THR A 225 -11.12 -2.03 -4.30
C THR A 225 -12.36 -2.22 -5.17
N ARG A 226 -13.55 -2.25 -4.56
CA ARG A 226 -14.81 -2.33 -5.31
C ARG A 226 -15.11 -1.08 -6.11
N MET A 227 -14.83 0.10 -5.58
CA MET A 227 -14.97 1.36 -6.31
C MET A 227 -14.02 1.47 -7.51
N GLN A 228 -12.89 0.74 -7.47
CA GLN A 228 -11.90 0.67 -8.55
C GLN A 228 -12.13 -0.49 -9.52
N SER A 229 -13.11 -1.38 -9.30
CA SER A 229 -13.43 -2.50 -10.19
C SER A 229 -14.04 -2.03 -11.52
N LEU A 230 -14.04 -2.90 -12.53
CA LEU A 230 -14.64 -2.63 -13.85
C LEU A 230 -16.16 -2.41 -13.78
N THR A 231 -16.84 -3.10 -12.88
CA THR A 231 -18.30 -3.03 -12.70
C THR A 231 -18.72 -1.89 -11.77
N ALA A 232 -17.77 -1.18 -11.14
CA ALA A 232 -18.06 -0.17 -10.13
C ALA A 232 -19.02 0.92 -10.60
N ARG A 233 -18.90 1.34 -11.88
CA ARG A 233 -19.74 2.40 -12.47
C ARG A 233 -21.22 1.99 -12.56
N GLN A 234 -21.48 0.71 -12.81
CA GLN A 234 -22.83 0.19 -12.95
C GLN A 234 -23.44 -0.15 -11.59
N GLN A 235 -22.62 -0.57 -10.62
CA GLN A 235 -23.08 -1.08 -9.33
C GLN A 235 -23.16 -0.01 -8.23
N TYR A 236 -22.26 0.97 -8.24
CA TYR A 236 -22.13 1.91 -7.13
C TYR A 236 -22.18 3.37 -7.58
N ARG A 237 -23.05 4.16 -6.95
CA ARG A 237 -23.12 5.61 -7.17
C ARG A 237 -21.95 6.34 -6.55
N ASN A 238 -21.62 6.00 -5.30
CA ASN A 238 -20.50 6.56 -4.53
C ASN A 238 -20.00 5.55 -3.49
N SER A 239 -18.96 5.91 -2.74
CA SER A 239 -18.33 5.05 -1.74
C SER A 239 -19.26 4.69 -0.58
N PHE A 240 -20.12 5.60 -0.15
CA PHE A 240 -21.10 5.33 0.91
C PHE A 240 -22.16 4.33 0.44
N HIS A 241 -22.67 4.50 -0.77
CA HIS A 241 -23.60 3.56 -1.39
C HIS A 241 -22.95 2.17 -1.57
N CYS A 242 -21.66 2.12 -1.93
CA CYS A 242 -20.92 0.87 -1.98
C CYS A 242 -20.86 0.20 -0.61
N GLY A 243 -20.51 0.94 0.45
CA GLY A 243 -20.49 0.42 1.81
C GLY A 243 -21.86 -0.07 2.28
N TYR A 244 -22.92 0.69 2.03
CA TYR A 244 -24.30 0.31 2.34
C TYR A 244 -24.72 -0.99 1.63
N ARG A 245 -24.46 -1.10 0.33
CA ARG A 245 -24.77 -2.33 -0.42
C ARG A 245 -24.02 -3.54 0.09
N ILE A 246 -22.74 -3.39 0.42
CA ILE A 246 -21.96 -4.49 1.02
C ILE A 246 -22.60 -4.96 2.31
N LEU A 247 -22.99 -4.01 3.18
CA LEU A 247 -23.59 -4.33 4.47
C LEU A 247 -24.93 -5.05 4.33
N THR A 248 -25.79 -4.56 3.45
CA THR A 248 -27.18 -5.06 3.30
C THR A 248 -27.27 -6.32 2.44
N GLU A 249 -26.45 -6.44 1.39
CA GLU A 249 -26.55 -7.55 0.44
C GLU A 249 -25.60 -8.71 0.77
N GLU A 250 -24.42 -8.43 1.35
CA GLU A 250 -23.39 -9.44 1.58
C GLU A 250 -23.05 -9.65 3.06
N GLY A 251 -23.49 -8.74 3.93
CA GLY A 251 -23.30 -8.81 5.38
C GLY A 251 -21.98 -8.21 5.88
N LEU A 252 -21.94 -7.98 7.21
CA LEU A 252 -20.84 -7.27 7.88
C LEU A 252 -19.48 -7.92 7.69
N LEU A 253 -19.39 -9.25 7.75
CA LEU A 253 -18.12 -9.98 7.65
C LEU A 253 -17.43 -9.82 6.28
N ARG A 254 -18.17 -9.36 5.27
CA ARG A 254 -17.61 -9.14 3.93
C ARG A 254 -16.57 -8.02 3.91
N PHE A 255 -16.66 -7.07 4.82
CA PHE A 255 -15.68 -6.00 4.95
C PHE A 255 -14.27 -6.48 5.34
N TRP A 256 -14.14 -7.70 5.88
CA TRP A 256 -12.83 -8.30 6.22
C TRP A 256 -12.34 -9.31 5.19
N THR A 257 -12.98 -9.38 4.03
CA THR A 257 -12.50 -10.24 2.93
C THR A 257 -11.14 -9.76 2.45
N GLY A 258 -10.19 -10.68 2.27
CA GLY A 258 -8.82 -10.38 1.87
C GLY A 258 -7.88 -9.98 3.03
N THR A 259 -8.32 -10.10 4.29
CA THR A 259 -7.46 -9.88 5.47
C THR A 259 -6.29 -10.86 5.50
N THR A 260 -6.54 -12.15 5.29
CA THR A 260 -5.50 -13.20 5.34
C THR A 260 -4.33 -12.94 4.37
N PRO A 261 -4.55 -12.74 3.06
CA PRO A 261 -3.45 -12.43 2.14
C PRO A 261 -2.79 -11.08 2.45
N ARG A 262 -3.52 -10.10 3.00
CA ARG A 262 -2.93 -8.84 3.45
C ARG A 262 -1.99 -9.03 4.64
N LEU A 263 -2.35 -9.87 5.61
CA LEU A 263 -1.51 -10.24 6.75
C LEU A 263 -0.28 -11.03 6.30
N ALA A 264 -0.46 -12.00 5.41
CA ALA A 264 0.66 -12.76 4.84
C ALA A 264 1.66 -11.82 4.17
N ARG A 265 1.18 -10.86 3.37
CA ARG A 265 2.04 -9.85 2.77
C ARG A 265 2.77 -9.00 3.81
N LEU A 266 2.10 -8.56 4.87
CA LEU A 266 2.72 -7.74 5.92
C LEU A 266 3.92 -8.45 6.56
N VAL A 267 3.78 -9.74 6.86
CA VAL A 267 4.86 -10.55 7.45
C VAL A 267 6.01 -10.76 6.46
N MET A 268 5.68 -11.14 5.22
CA MET A 268 6.70 -11.36 4.18
C MET A 268 7.46 -10.09 3.82
N SER A 269 6.76 -8.96 3.66
CA SER A 269 7.35 -7.68 3.28
C SER A 269 8.40 -7.21 4.27
N GLY A 270 8.11 -7.31 5.57
CA GLY A 270 9.07 -6.91 6.61
C GLY A 270 10.40 -7.67 6.54
N GLY A 271 10.35 -9.00 6.39
CA GLY A 271 11.53 -9.83 6.27
C GLY A 271 12.31 -9.60 4.97
N ILE A 272 11.59 -9.53 3.85
CA ILE A 272 12.22 -9.35 2.52
C ILE A 272 12.93 -8.01 2.41
N VAL A 273 12.24 -6.91 2.77
CA VAL A 273 12.83 -5.55 2.67
C VAL A 273 14.07 -5.44 3.54
N PHE A 274 14.01 -5.94 4.78
CA PHE A 274 15.15 -5.89 5.68
C PHE A 274 16.35 -6.67 5.12
N THR A 275 16.13 -7.91 4.71
CA THR A 275 17.22 -8.77 4.18
C THR A 275 17.84 -8.19 2.91
N ILE A 276 17.01 -7.70 1.98
CA ILE A 276 17.54 -7.16 0.73
C ILE A 276 18.27 -5.84 0.97
N TYR A 277 17.71 -4.96 1.81
CA TYR A 277 18.35 -3.69 2.15
C TYR A 277 19.73 -3.90 2.77
N GLU A 278 19.85 -4.79 3.76
CA GLU A 278 21.14 -5.11 4.38
C GLU A 278 22.16 -5.66 3.37
N ASN A 279 21.74 -6.61 2.51
CA ASN A 279 22.63 -7.16 1.50
C ASN A 279 23.06 -6.12 0.46
N MET A 280 22.13 -5.26 0.02
CA MET A 280 22.46 -4.19 -0.93
C MET A 280 23.42 -3.17 -0.34
N ILE A 281 23.25 -2.79 0.92
CA ILE A 281 24.21 -1.88 1.60
C ILE A 281 25.60 -2.51 1.70
N LYS A 282 25.69 -3.81 1.99
CA LYS A 282 26.99 -4.53 2.01
C LYS A 282 27.67 -4.50 0.63
N VAL A 283 26.90 -4.79 -0.42
CA VAL A 283 27.43 -4.82 -1.81
C VAL A 283 27.85 -3.43 -2.29
N ILE A 284 27.01 -2.40 -2.06
CA ILE A 284 27.28 -1.03 -2.52
C ILE A 284 28.30 -0.32 -1.62
N GLY A 285 28.30 -0.64 -0.33
CA GLY A 285 29.21 -0.06 0.67
C GLY A 285 30.63 -0.63 0.64
N GLY A 286 30.90 -1.68 -0.15
CA GLY A 286 32.24 -2.27 -0.28
C GLY A 286 32.75 -2.90 1.02
N GLN A 287 31.88 -3.44 1.87
CA GLN A 287 32.26 -4.26 3.02
C GLN A 287 32.28 -5.73 2.59
N ASP A 288 33.47 -6.31 2.51
CA ASP A 288 33.66 -7.75 2.40
C ASP A 288 32.95 -8.47 3.57
N PRO A 289 32.33 -9.62 3.31
CA PRO A 289 31.77 -10.44 4.37
C PRO A 289 32.95 -10.99 5.22
N GLN A 290 33.01 -10.57 6.48
CA GLN A 290 33.77 -11.32 7.51
C GLN A 290 32.85 -12.40 8.09
#